data_ed81e5db810ac2ed68b4ac29671f3b4b
#
_entry.id   ed81e5db810ac2ed68b4ac29671f3b4b
#
_cell.length_a   1.000
_cell.length_b   1.000
_cell.length_c   1.000
_cell.angle_alpha   90.00
_cell.angle_beta   90.00
_cell.angle_gamma   90.00
#
_symmetry.space_group_name_H-M   'P 1'
#
loop_
_entity.id
_entity.type
_entity.pdbx_description
1 polymer ?
#
loop_
_entity_poly.entity_id
_entity_poly.type
_entity_poly.pdbx_seq_one_letter_code
_entity_poly.pdbx_strand_id
1 'polypeptide(L)'
;MNILEGQKLIKNKEYAKALTYFLNFKKKNIKNSSINFYLGLIYFEFNKFTKSIFYYNKFLKKEPKSEAGLLNLAIAKQAIGELVSAKELYLEIININQLNVRAYYGLYLLDGNFLNDDLFKRLYEISKDNKLNLYQKGIIDFLFSKKAKKDIDNLKEIEYLKKSHKNFYNSNKAYNLSAQFYYNKVISKFFDKLNIEVKEKNNNEINNELVNPIFIIGLPRSGSTLIESILTSSKENIISFGECNVFNISI
;
A
#
# COMPACT_ATOMS: atom_id res chain seq x y z
N MET A 1 -3.76 23.66 -19.69
CA MET A 1 -3.61 22.43 -18.90
C MET A 1 -2.36 22.56 -18.04
N ASN A 2 -2.49 22.32 -16.74
CA ASN A 2 -1.39 22.43 -15.76
C ASN A 2 -1.21 21.06 -15.04
N ILE A 3 0.05 20.64 -14.81
CA ILE A 3 0.36 19.40 -14.07
C ILE A 3 -0.32 19.37 -12.70
N LEU A 4 -0.38 20.51 -12.01
CA LEU A 4 -0.99 20.64 -10.68
C LEU A 4 -2.46 20.18 -10.62
N GLU A 5 -3.22 20.41 -11.68
CA GLU A 5 -4.61 19.97 -11.75
C GLU A 5 -4.71 18.45 -11.83
N GLY A 6 -3.87 17.81 -12.65
CA GLY A 6 -3.78 16.36 -12.71
C GLY A 6 -3.32 15.74 -11.39
N GLN A 7 -2.36 16.36 -10.70
CA GLN A 7 -1.92 15.93 -9.35
C GLN A 7 -3.06 16.02 -8.33
N LYS A 8 -3.89 17.06 -8.39
CA LYS A 8 -5.06 17.22 -7.51
C LYS A 8 -6.07 16.08 -7.71
N LEU A 9 -6.32 15.68 -8.97
CA LEU A 9 -7.18 14.53 -9.27
C LEU A 9 -6.61 13.22 -8.68
N ILE A 10 -5.29 13.02 -8.80
CA ILE A 10 -4.62 11.84 -8.18
C ILE A 10 -4.74 11.87 -6.66
N LYS A 11 -4.51 13.04 -6.04
CA LYS A 11 -4.63 13.20 -4.58
C LYS A 11 -6.04 12.88 -4.07
N ASN A 12 -7.05 13.23 -4.88
CA ASN A 12 -8.45 12.93 -4.59
C ASN A 12 -8.85 11.49 -4.97
N LYS A 13 -7.90 10.65 -5.44
CA LYS A 13 -8.15 9.29 -5.94
C LYS A 13 -9.09 9.20 -7.15
N GLU A 14 -9.28 10.30 -7.87
CA GLU A 14 -10.09 10.37 -9.10
C GLU A 14 -9.29 9.86 -10.31
N TYR A 15 -8.77 8.62 -10.22
CA TYR A 15 -7.80 8.07 -11.18
C TYR A 15 -8.29 8.00 -12.62
N ALA A 16 -9.60 7.74 -12.86
CA ALA A 16 -10.16 7.73 -14.22
C ALA A 16 -10.12 9.10 -14.86
N LYS A 17 -10.49 10.15 -14.11
CA LYS A 17 -10.41 11.54 -14.59
C LYS A 17 -8.96 11.96 -14.78
N ALA A 18 -8.07 11.59 -13.85
CA ALA A 18 -6.64 11.85 -13.95
C ALA A 18 -6.02 11.20 -15.19
N LEU A 19 -6.40 9.96 -15.52
CA LEU A 19 -5.95 9.27 -16.73
C LEU A 19 -6.31 10.06 -17.99
N THR A 20 -7.58 10.39 -18.15
CA THR A 20 -8.08 11.17 -19.30
C THR A 20 -7.36 12.51 -19.38
N TYR A 21 -7.18 13.19 -18.26
CA TYR A 21 -6.48 14.46 -18.16
C TYR A 21 -5.03 14.34 -18.67
N PHE A 22 -4.24 13.41 -18.13
CA PHE A 22 -2.83 13.26 -18.50
C PHE A 22 -2.64 12.72 -19.92
N LEU A 23 -3.53 11.88 -20.44
CA LEU A 23 -3.50 11.46 -21.85
C LEU A 23 -3.75 12.64 -22.80
N ASN A 24 -4.72 13.49 -22.50
CA ASN A 24 -4.99 14.70 -23.27
C ASN A 24 -3.85 15.72 -23.14
N PHE A 25 -3.29 15.86 -21.94
CA PHE A 25 -2.13 16.73 -21.70
C PHE A 25 -0.91 16.27 -22.48
N LYS A 26 -0.67 14.95 -22.54
CA LYS A 26 0.42 14.37 -23.33
C LYS A 26 0.30 14.64 -24.82
N LYS A 27 -0.91 14.61 -25.37
CA LYS A 27 -1.14 14.95 -26.79
C LYS A 27 -0.72 16.39 -27.11
N LYS A 28 -0.87 17.30 -26.13
CA LYS A 28 -0.56 18.74 -26.31
C LYS A 28 0.89 19.10 -25.95
N ASN A 29 1.52 18.37 -25.03
CA ASN A 29 2.85 18.68 -24.44
C ASN A 29 3.77 17.45 -24.42
N ILE A 30 4.19 17.00 -25.59
CA ILE A 30 4.98 15.75 -25.78
C ILE A 30 6.33 15.77 -25.05
N LYS A 31 6.89 16.96 -24.76
CA LYS A 31 8.25 17.11 -24.18
C LYS A 31 8.31 16.98 -22.64
N ASN A 32 7.18 16.99 -21.93
CA ASN A 32 7.21 16.94 -20.46
C ASN A 32 7.29 15.49 -19.95
N SER A 33 8.48 15.12 -19.43
CA SER A 33 8.77 13.78 -18.88
C SER A 33 7.85 13.41 -17.71
N SER A 34 7.47 14.38 -16.86
CA SER A 34 6.67 14.14 -15.65
C SER A 34 5.28 13.57 -15.97
N ILE A 35 4.73 13.82 -17.16
CA ILE A 35 3.47 13.21 -17.58
C ILE A 35 3.57 11.68 -17.59
N ASN A 36 4.73 11.14 -18.01
CA ASN A 36 4.92 9.69 -18.01
C ASN A 36 4.98 9.15 -16.58
N PHE A 37 5.56 9.88 -15.63
CA PHE A 37 5.55 9.51 -14.22
C PHE A 37 4.12 9.37 -13.67
N TYR A 38 3.26 10.36 -13.90
CA TYR A 38 1.88 10.31 -13.42
C TYR A 38 1.03 9.25 -14.15
N LEU A 39 1.25 9.03 -15.45
CA LEU A 39 0.60 7.92 -16.16
C LEU A 39 1.05 6.57 -15.58
N GLY A 40 2.35 6.41 -15.26
CA GLY A 40 2.85 5.22 -14.58
C GLY A 40 2.14 4.96 -13.25
N LEU A 41 1.99 6.01 -12.43
CA LEU A 41 1.29 5.95 -11.15
C LEU A 41 -0.18 5.54 -11.33
N ILE A 42 -0.91 6.19 -12.24
CA ILE A 42 -2.32 5.91 -12.48
C ILE A 42 -2.54 4.48 -12.98
N TYR A 43 -1.68 4.00 -13.91
CA TYR A 43 -1.77 2.62 -14.37
C TYR A 43 -1.44 1.60 -13.27
N PHE A 44 -0.57 1.96 -12.33
CA PHE A 44 -0.30 1.14 -11.14
C PHE A 44 -1.55 1.00 -10.27
N GLU A 45 -2.24 2.10 -9.99
CA GLU A 45 -3.50 2.12 -9.21
C GLU A 45 -4.63 1.33 -9.88
N PHE A 46 -4.60 1.18 -11.19
CA PHE A 46 -5.51 0.31 -11.94
C PHE A 46 -5.03 -1.15 -12.05
N ASN A 47 -3.99 -1.55 -11.32
CA ASN A 47 -3.35 -2.87 -11.39
C ASN A 47 -2.85 -3.23 -12.81
N LYS A 48 -2.64 -2.25 -13.69
CA LYS A 48 -2.08 -2.43 -15.03
C LYS A 48 -0.57 -2.28 -15.01
N PHE A 49 0.08 -3.16 -14.26
CA PHE A 49 1.51 -3.06 -13.92
C PHE A 49 2.43 -2.99 -15.14
N THR A 50 2.19 -3.78 -16.19
CA THR A 50 2.99 -3.72 -17.42
C THR A 50 2.95 -2.33 -18.08
N LYS A 51 1.77 -1.68 -18.11
CA LYS A 51 1.64 -0.30 -18.61
C LYS A 51 2.31 0.70 -17.68
N SER A 52 2.22 0.49 -16.37
CA SER A 52 2.89 1.30 -15.36
C SER A 52 4.41 1.28 -15.58
N ILE A 53 5.01 0.10 -15.70
CA ILE A 53 6.44 -0.11 -15.97
C ILE A 53 6.86 0.60 -17.28
N PHE A 54 6.07 0.44 -18.35
CA PHE A 54 6.35 1.13 -19.62
C PHE A 54 6.45 2.65 -19.46
N TYR A 55 5.53 3.26 -18.70
CA TYR A 55 5.53 4.69 -18.50
C TYR A 55 6.63 5.16 -17.55
N TYR A 56 6.95 4.41 -16.48
CA TYR A 56 8.09 4.72 -15.61
C TYR A 56 9.42 4.63 -16.38
N ASN A 57 9.61 3.61 -17.23
CA ASN A 57 10.78 3.52 -18.08
C ASN A 57 10.90 4.70 -19.05
N LYS A 58 9.78 5.18 -19.62
CA LYS A 58 9.80 6.41 -20.45
C LYS A 58 10.16 7.65 -19.66
N PHE A 59 9.74 7.75 -18.41
CA PHE A 59 10.11 8.83 -17.51
C PHE A 59 11.60 8.78 -17.20
N LEU A 60 12.11 7.63 -16.77
CA LEU A 60 13.50 7.42 -16.36
C LEU A 60 14.51 7.57 -17.51
N LYS A 61 14.11 7.39 -18.77
CA LYS A 61 14.96 7.76 -19.91
C LYS A 61 15.33 9.25 -19.95
N LYS A 62 14.52 10.12 -19.35
CA LYS A 62 14.79 11.56 -19.26
C LYS A 62 15.32 11.98 -17.90
N GLU A 63 14.93 11.27 -16.86
CA GLU A 63 15.25 11.53 -15.46
C GLU A 63 15.86 10.29 -14.79
N PRO A 64 17.04 9.82 -15.25
CA PRO A 64 17.56 8.49 -14.88
C PRO A 64 17.85 8.35 -13.38
N LYS A 65 18.16 9.45 -12.68
CA LYS A 65 18.46 9.46 -11.24
C LYS A 65 17.27 9.84 -10.36
N SER A 66 16.05 9.84 -10.91
CA SER A 66 14.85 10.17 -10.12
C SER A 66 14.54 9.05 -9.13
N GLU A 67 14.84 9.28 -7.85
CA GLU A 67 14.52 8.33 -6.76
C GLU A 67 13.05 7.91 -6.78
N ALA A 68 12.13 8.87 -6.99
CA ALA A 68 10.70 8.59 -7.06
C ALA A 68 10.36 7.70 -8.26
N GLY A 69 10.98 7.94 -9.43
CA GLY A 69 10.80 7.12 -10.63
C GLY A 69 11.30 5.70 -10.44
N LEU A 70 12.53 5.56 -9.94
CA LEU A 70 13.15 4.27 -9.65
C LEU A 70 12.36 3.47 -8.60
N LEU A 71 11.91 4.15 -7.51
CA LEU A 71 11.16 3.51 -6.45
C LEU A 71 9.81 2.95 -6.95
N ASN A 72 9.06 3.76 -7.72
CA ASN A 72 7.78 3.31 -8.26
C ASN A 72 7.97 2.22 -9.34
N LEU A 73 9.03 2.28 -10.13
CA LEU A 73 9.38 1.21 -11.07
C LEU A 73 9.72 -0.09 -10.34
N ALA A 74 10.50 -0.03 -9.25
CA ALA A 74 10.84 -1.19 -8.43
C ALA A 74 9.58 -1.84 -7.84
N ILE A 75 8.66 -1.04 -7.29
CA ILE A 75 7.38 -1.52 -6.75
C ILE A 75 6.53 -2.17 -7.85
N ALA A 76 6.47 -1.57 -9.05
CA ALA A 76 5.70 -2.13 -10.16
C ALA A 76 6.31 -3.45 -10.67
N LYS A 77 7.64 -3.57 -10.71
CA LYS A 77 8.33 -4.83 -11.05
C LYS A 77 8.13 -5.90 -9.99
N GLN A 78 8.17 -5.54 -8.71
CA GLN A 78 7.84 -6.43 -7.61
C GLN A 78 6.41 -6.99 -7.74
N ALA A 79 5.44 -6.15 -8.12
CA ALA A 79 4.04 -6.55 -8.28
C ALA A 79 3.82 -7.60 -9.40
N ILE A 80 4.71 -7.67 -10.39
CA ILE A 80 4.67 -8.70 -11.46
C ILE A 80 5.65 -9.86 -11.24
N GLY A 81 6.32 -9.90 -10.07
CA GLY A 81 7.25 -10.97 -9.74
C GLY A 81 8.67 -10.82 -10.30
N GLU A 82 9.02 -9.70 -10.94
CA GLU A 82 10.38 -9.40 -11.39
C GLU A 82 11.30 -8.99 -10.22
N LEU A 83 11.50 -9.90 -9.26
CA LEU A 83 12.15 -9.60 -7.98
C LEU A 83 13.61 -9.21 -8.12
N VAL A 84 14.36 -9.82 -9.07
CA VAL A 84 15.77 -9.49 -9.32
C VAL A 84 15.90 -8.05 -9.80
N SER A 85 15.13 -7.68 -10.83
CA SER A 85 15.13 -6.30 -11.33
C SER A 85 14.67 -5.28 -10.27
N ALA A 86 13.70 -5.63 -9.44
CA ALA A 86 13.27 -4.76 -8.35
C ALA A 86 14.38 -4.56 -7.31
N LYS A 87 15.11 -5.61 -6.95
CA LYS A 87 16.28 -5.54 -6.06
C LYS A 87 17.35 -4.59 -6.58
N GLU A 88 17.72 -4.72 -7.85
CA GLU A 88 18.72 -3.85 -8.49
C GLU A 88 18.32 -2.37 -8.39
N LEU A 89 17.05 -2.06 -8.68
CA LEU A 89 16.54 -0.70 -8.58
C LEU A 89 16.57 -0.17 -7.13
N TYR A 90 16.21 -0.97 -6.12
CA TYR A 90 16.32 -0.54 -4.74
C TYR A 90 17.77 -0.27 -4.32
N LEU A 91 18.73 -1.11 -4.75
CA LEU A 91 20.15 -0.88 -4.51
C LEU A 91 20.66 0.37 -5.22
N GLU A 92 20.21 0.63 -6.45
CA GLU A 92 20.52 1.85 -7.19
C GLU A 92 20.04 3.09 -6.43
N ILE A 93 18.80 3.07 -5.89
CA ILE A 93 18.27 4.17 -5.08
C ILE A 93 19.15 4.41 -3.85
N ILE A 94 19.56 3.36 -3.13
CA ILE A 94 20.42 3.47 -1.96
C ILE A 94 21.79 4.08 -2.33
N ASN A 95 22.32 3.75 -3.51
CA ASN A 95 23.58 4.33 -3.99
C ASN A 95 23.44 5.80 -4.37
N ILE A 96 22.27 6.22 -4.91
CA ILE A 96 21.99 7.64 -5.23
C ILE A 96 21.75 8.43 -3.94
N ASN A 97 20.96 7.88 -3.02
CA ASN A 97 20.60 8.52 -1.77
C ASN A 97 20.49 7.51 -0.64
N GLN A 98 21.52 7.46 0.20
CA GLN A 98 21.55 6.55 1.35
C GLN A 98 20.45 6.82 2.39
N LEU A 99 19.89 8.04 2.43
CA LEU A 99 18.80 8.40 3.34
C LEU A 99 17.42 7.91 2.85
N ASN A 100 17.33 7.27 1.69
CA ASN A 100 16.06 6.74 1.19
C ASN A 100 15.67 5.43 1.90
N VAL A 101 15.18 5.55 3.13
CA VAL A 101 14.78 4.39 3.96
C VAL A 101 13.70 3.50 3.31
N ARG A 102 12.93 4.05 2.34
CA ARG A 102 11.91 3.27 1.60
C ARG A 102 12.55 2.21 0.71
N ALA A 103 13.75 2.46 0.18
CA ALA A 103 14.48 1.48 -0.61
C ALA A 103 14.96 0.30 0.25
N TYR A 104 15.46 0.55 1.45
CA TYR A 104 15.79 -0.52 2.41
C TYR A 104 14.57 -1.35 2.78
N TYR A 105 13.43 -0.69 3.01
CA TYR A 105 12.18 -1.38 3.27
C TYR A 105 11.72 -2.23 2.08
N GLY A 106 11.87 -1.70 0.86
CA GLY A 106 11.62 -2.45 -0.37
C GLY A 106 12.46 -3.71 -0.49
N LEU A 107 13.78 -3.62 -0.22
CA LEU A 107 14.66 -4.79 -0.19
C LEU A 107 14.20 -5.84 0.83
N TYR A 108 13.84 -5.40 2.04
CA TYR A 108 13.32 -6.30 3.06
C TYR A 108 12.03 -7.01 2.62
N LEU A 109 11.13 -6.30 1.92
CA LEU A 109 9.87 -6.89 1.44
C LEU A 109 10.06 -7.89 0.29
N LEU A 110 11.14 -7.78 -0.48
CA LEU A 110 11.48 -8.77 -1.50
C LEU A 110 11.97 -10.08 -0.86
N ASP A 111 12.95 -9.96 0.04
CA ASP A 111 13.49 -11.01 0.87
C ASP A 111 14.22 -10.36 2.06
N GLY A 112 13.85 -10.75 3.28
CA GLY A 112 14.50 -10.25 4.49
C GLY A 112 16.02 -10.46 4.54
N ASN A 113 16.55 -11.44 3.80
CA ASN A 113 17.99 -11.71 3.69
C ASN A 113 18.74 -10.71 2.79
N PHE A 114 18.05 -9.93 1.96
CA PHE A 114 18.70 -8.90 1.14
C PHE A 114 19.23 -7.74 1.98
N LEU A 115 18.73 -7.55 3.20
CA LEU A 115 19.33 -6.65 4.17
C LEU A 115 20.46 -7.37 4.93
N ASN A 116 21.67 -7.28 4.39
CA ASN A 116 22.87 -7.79 5.04
C ASN A 116 23.37 -6.86 6.16
N ASP A 117 24.38 -7.30 6.90
CA ASP A 117 24.90 -6.54 8.03
C ASP A 117 25.48 -5.17 7.65
N ASP A 118 26.03 -5.02 6.43
CA ASP A 118 26.54 -3.73 5.95
C ASP A 118 25.40 -2.72 5.71
N LEU A 119 24.27 -3.17 5.17
CA LEU A 119 23.09 -2.32 5.02
C LEU A 119 22.47 -1.97 6.38
N PHE A 120 22.49 -2.89 7.35
CA PHE A 120 22.08 -2.58 8.72
C PHE A 120 23.01 -1.60 9.42
N LYS A 121 24.33 -1.68 9.22
CA LYS A 121 25.27 -0.68 9.72
C LYS A 121 24.97 0.72 9.14
N ARG A 122 24.72 0.80 7.82
CA ARG A 122 24.30 2.07 7.18
C ARG A 122 22.99 2.59 7.77
N LEU A 123 21.98 1.74 7.95
CA LEU A 123 20.71 2.14 8.59
C LEU A 123 20.92 2.65 10.01
N TYR A 124 21.86 2.06 10.76
CA TYR A 124 22.20 2.54 12.10
C TYR A 124 22.80 3.96 12.07
N GLU A 125 23.73 4.25 11.15
CA GLU A 125 24.25 5.60 10.98
C GLU A 125 23.17 6.59 10.54
N ILE A 126 22.32 6.19 9.62
CA ILE A 126 21.16 6.99 9.18
C ILE A 126 20.22 7.29 10.34
N SER A 127 19.99 6.32 11.24
CA SER A 127 19.06 6.47 12.37
C SER A 127 19.45 7.61 13.34
N LYS A 128 20.71 8.03 13.34
CA LYS A 128 21.24 9.14 14.15
C LYS A 128 20.92 10.52 13.53
N ASP A 129 20.47 10.58 12.28
CA ASP A 129 20.17 11.85 11.62
C ASP A 129 18.89 12.48 12.20
N ASN A 130 19.05 13.67 12.77
CA ASN A 130 17.94 14.42 13.34
C ASN A 130 16.94 14.94 12.29
N LYS A 131 17.30 14.94 11.00
CA LYS A 131 16.43 15.37 9.90
C LYS A 131 15.39 14.32 9.49
N LEU A 132 15.51 13.09 10.00
CA LEU A 132 14.53 12.05 9.72
C LEU A 132 13.15 12.41 10.27
N ASN A 133 12.13 12.35 9.41
CA ASN A 133 10.76 12.47 9.85
C ASN A 133 10.28 11.20 10.59
N LEU A 134 9.14 11.31 11.29
CA LEU A 134 8.59 10.20 12.09
C LEU A 134 8.29 8.95 11.26
N TYR A 135 7.84 9.12 10.01
CA TYR A 135 7.59 7.98 9.13
C TYR A 135 8.88 7.21 8.80
N GLN A 136 9.96 7.92 8.48
CA GLN A 136 11.27 7.34 8.22
C GLN A 136 11.82 6.62 9.46
N LYS A 137 11.73 7.26 10.64
CA LYS A 137 12.10 6.63 11.92
C LYS A 137 11.30 5.35 12.17
N GLY A 138 10.00 5.37 11.88
CA GLY A 138 9.13 4.19 11.99
C GLY A 138 9.59 3.03 11.11
N ILE A 139 10.01 3.29 9.86
CA ILE A 139 10.56 2.26 8.97
C ILE A 139 11.87 1.69 9.53
N ILE A 140 12.79 2.54 9.98
CA ILE A 140 14.09 2.11 10.52
C ILE A 140 13.88 1.22 11.76
N ASP A 141 13.06 1.66 12.70
CA ASP A 141 12.74 0.87 13.90
C ASP A 141 12.10 -0.47 13.53
N PHE A 142 11.21 -0.49 12.52
CA PHE A 142 10.65 -1.74 12.01
C PHE A 142 11.74 -2.68 11.48
N LEU A 143 12.67 -2.19 10.66
CA LEU A 143 13.75 -3.00 10.12
C LEU A 143 14.69 -3.52 11.21
N PHE A 144 14.99 -2.71 12.22
CA PHE A 144 15.75 -3.16 13.40
C PHE A 144 15.01 -4.22 14.21
N SER A 145 13.68 -4.15 14.32
CA SER A 145 12.91 -5.24 14.96
C SER A 145 13.08 -6.56 14.21
N LYS A 146 13.14 -6.52 12.87
CA LYS A 146 13.34 -7.73 12.05
C LYS A 146 14.75 -8.29 12.19
N LYS A 147 15.76 -7.42 12.35
CA LYS A 147 17.10 -7.88 12.69
C LYS A 147 17.15 -8.50 14.07
N ALA A 148 16.59 -7.86 15.08
CA ALA A 148 16.54 -8.40 16.44
C ALA A 148 15.84 -9.77 16.49
N LYS A 149 14.75 -9.95 15.72
CA LYS A 149 14.09 -11.24 15.55
C LYS A 149 15.01 -12.30 14.96
N LYS A 150 15.78 -11.95 13.91
CA LYS A 150 16.76 -12.86 13.28
C LYS A 150 17.88 -13.24 14.26
N ASP A 151 18.28 -12.30 15.12
CA ASP A 151 19.31 -12.48 16.14
C ASP A 151 18.74 -13.16 17.42
N ILE A 152 17.45 -13.54 17.43
CA ILE A 152 16.73 -14.20 18.55
C ILE A 152 16.71 -13.31 19.82
N ASP A 153 16.78 -11.98 19.66
CA ASP A 153 16.67 -11.01 20.76
C ASP A 153 15.22 -10.49 20.86
N ASN A 154 14.36 -11.28 21.51
CA ASN A 154 12.93 -10.96 21.61
C ASN A 154 12.65 -9.65 22.37
N LEU A 155 13.50 -9.26 23.32
CA LEU A 155 13.32 -8.01 24.06
C LEU A 155 13.54 -6.81 23.17
N LYS A 156 14.62 -6.80 22.38
CA LYS A 156 14.88 -5.74 21.41
C LYS A 156 13.86 -5.76 20.26
N GLU A 157 13.40 -6.93 19.80
CA GLU A 157 12.33 -7.00 18.81
C GLU A 157 11.10 -6.23 19.28
N ILE A 158 10.62 -6.50 20.49
CA ILE A 158 9.44 -5.84 21.07
C ILE A 158 9.69 -4.35 21.27
N GLU A 159 10.86 -3.96 21.76
CA GLU A 159 11.22 -2.55 21.95
C GLU A 159 11.16 -1.77 20.62
N TYR A 160 11.81 -2.29 19.57
CA TYR A 160 11.80 -1.65 18.25
C TYR A 160 10.41 -1.66 17.62
N LEU A 161 9.61 -2.71 17.77
CA LEU A 161 8.23 -2.72 17.30
C LEU A 161 7.38 -1.63 17.97
N LYS A 162 7.51 -1.47 19.30
CA LYS A 162 6.82 -0.38 20.03
C LYS A 162 7.22 1.01 19.51
N LYS A 163 8.53 1.24 19.30
CA LYS A 163 9.05 2.51 18.73
C LYS A 163 8.50 2.74 17.33
N SER A 164 8.56 1.74 16.47
CA SER A 164 8.04 1.79 15.11
C SER A 164 6.56 2.17 15.08
N HIS A 165 5.72 1.46 15.82
CA HIS A 165 4.28 1.74 15.91
C HIS A 165 4.00 3.15 16.43
N LYS A 166 4.70 3.59 17.48
CA LYS A 166 4.58 4.96 18.01
C LYS A 166 4.94 6.02 16.95
N ASN A 167 6.01 5.79 16.19
CA ASN A 167 6.45 6.70 15.14
C ASN A 167 5.47 6.75 13.97
N PHE A 168 4.96 5.60 13.51
CA PHE A 168 3.92 5.55 12.47
C PHE A 168 2.62 6.21 12.95
N TYR A 169 2.16 5.93 14.17
CA TYR A 169 0.97 6.57 14.72
C TYR A 169 1.11 8.10 14.74
N ASN A 170 2.24 8.61 15.25
CA ASN A 170 2.49 10.05 15.35
C ASN A 170 2.71 10.71 13.98
N SER A 171 3.25 10.01 12.99
CA SER A 171 3.42 10.54 11.63
C SER A 171 2.09 10.88 10.95
N ASN A 172 1.00 10.19 11.35
CA ASN A 172 -0.36 10.38 10.83
C ASN A 172 -1.36 10.76 11.95
N LYS A 173 -0.88 11.42 13.01
CA LYS A 173 -1.65 11.65 14.24
C LYS A 173 -3.03 12.29 13.97
N ALA A 174 -3.09 13.31 13.14
CA ALA A 174 -4.35 14.01 12.83
C ALA A 174 -5.37 13.05 12.18
N TYR A 175 -4.94 12.26 11.20
CA TYR A 175 -5.78 11.26 10.56
C TYR A 175 -6.24 10.18 11.55
N ASN A 176 -5.32 9.65 12.37
CA ASN A 176 -5.62 8.61 13.34
C ASN A 176 -6.62 9.07 14.39
N LEU A 177 -6.47 10.31 14.88
CA LEU A 177 -7.44 10.92 15.83
C LEU A 177 -8.80 11.15 15.17
N SER A 178 -8.82 11.61 13.92
CA SER A 178 -10.04 11.77 13.13
C SER A 178 -10.75 10.43 12.92
N ALA A 179 -10.03 9.38 12.54
CA ALA A 179 -10.57 8.04 12.39
C ALA A 179 -11.12 7.50 13.73
N GLN A 180 -10.38 7.66 14.82
CA GLN A 180 -10.82 7.26 16.16
C GLN A 180 -12.09 7.98 16.58
N PHE A 181 -12.20 9.29 16.35
CA PHE A 181 -13.40 10.06 16.59
C PHE A 181 -14.57 9.54 15.76
N TYR A 182 -14.36 9.29 14.47
CA TYR A 182 -15.40 8.78 13.57
C TYR A 182 -15.94 7.44 14.07
N TYR A 183 -15.07 6.47 14.35
CA TYR A 183 -15.50 5.15 14.83
C TYR A 183 -16.17 5.20 16.20
N ASN A 184 -15.65 5.98 17.15
CA ASN A 184 -16.16 5.99 18.52
C ASN A 184 -17.37 6.90 18.73
N LYS A 185 -17.57 7.91 17.90
CA LYS A 185 -18.61 8.94 18.11
C LYS A 185 -19.64 9.03 17.00
N VAL A 186 -19.23 8.79 15.74
CA VAL A 186 -20.15 8.91 14.60
C VAL A 186 -20.81 7.56 14.32
N ILE A 187 -20.00 6.51 14.15
CA ILE A 187 -20.52 5.17 13.82
C ILE A 187 -21.39 4.65 14.95
N SER A 188 -20.96 4.71 16.22
CA SER A 188 -21.79 4.21 17.34
C SER A 188 -23.14 4.92 17.40
N LYS A 189 -23.17 6.26 17.30
CA LYS A 189 -24.43 7.02 17.28
C LYS A 189 -25.33 6.68 16.09
N PHE A 190 -24.76 6.30 14.95
CA PHE A 190 -25.52 5.87 13.79
C PHE A 190 -26.22 4.53 14.07
N PHE A 191 -25.49 3.57 14.63
CA PHE A 191 -26.04 2.25 14.98
C PHE A 191 -27.06 2.32 16.13
N ASP A 192 -26.85 3.19 17.12
CA ASP A 192 -27.81 3.42 18.20
C ASP A 192 -29.18 3.93 17.69
N LYS A 193 -29.20 4.60 16.53
CA LYS A 193 -30.43 5.11 15.89
C LYS A 193 -31.09 4.11 14.93
N LEU A 194 -30.36 3.08 14.50
CA LEU A 194 -30.90 2.04 13.65
C LEU A 194 -31.66 1.01 14.50
N ASN A 195 -32.98 1.22 14.63
CA ASN A 195 -33.86 0.11 14.99
C ASN A 195 -33.88 -0.90 13.85
N ILE A 196 -32.89 -1.81 13.85
CA ILE A 196 -32.87 -2.91 12.88
C ILE A 196 -33.91 -3.92 13.34
N GLU A 197 -35.14 -3.79 12.88
CA GLU A 197 -36.09 -4.89 12.89
C GLU A 197 -35.55 -5.93 11.89
N VAL A 198 -34.91 -6.95 12.41
CA VAL A 198 -34.55 -8.13 11.61
C VAL A 198 -35.89 -8.83 11.30
N LYS A 199 -36.51 -8.48 10.18
CA LYS A 199 -37.59 -9.27 9.65
C LYS A 199 -37.00 -10.60 9.17
N GLU A 200 -37.21 -11.66 9.96
CA GLU A 200 -36.99 -13.03 9.48
C GLU A 200 -37.85 -13.23 8.24
N LYS A 201 -37.24 -13.19 7.06
CA LYS A 201 -37.91 -13.64 5.84
C LYS A 201 -38.17 -15.14 6.00
N ASN A 202 -39.43 -15.53 6.03
CA ASN A 202 -39.82 -16.94 5.91
C ASN A 202 -39.16 -17.54 4.65
N ASN A 203 -38.31 -18.53 4.87
CA ASN A 203 -37.47 -19.18 3.85
C ASN A 203 -38.24 -20.03 2.81
N ASN A 204 -39.52 -19.77 2.55
CA ASN A 204 -40.36 -20.63 1.74
C ASN A 204 -40.38 -20.32 0.23
N GLU A 205 -39.59 -19.33 -0.24
CA GLU A 205 -39.51 -19.04 -1.68
C GLU A 205 -38.04 -18.82 -2.11
N ILE A 206 -37.19 -19.83 -1.91
CA ILE A 206 -35.88 -19.82 -2.53
C ILE A 206 -35.98 -20.71 -3.80
N ASN A 207 -36.11 -20.07 -4.95
CA ASN A 207 -35.91 -20.71 -6.25
C ASN A 207 -34.46 -21.27 -6.30
N ASN A 208 -34.33 -22.55 -6.70
CA ASN A 208 -33.11 -23.36 -6.62
C ASN A 208 -31.90 -22.90 -7.49
N GLU A 209 -31.88 -21.68 -7.97
CA GLU A 209 -30.78 -21.12 -8.79
C GLU A 209 -30.05 -19.91 -8.19
N LEU A 210 -30.39 -19.50 -6.98
CA LEU A 210 -29.75 -18.36 -6.35
C LEU A 210 -28.48 -18.80 -5.62
N VAL A 211 -27.36 -18.27 -6.07
CA VAL A 211 -26.07 -18.31 -5.34
C VAL A 211 -26.29 -17.65 -3.97
N ASN A 212 -26.09 -18.40 -2.91
CA ASN A 212 -26.17 -17.86 -1.53
C ASN A 212 -24.85 -17.18 -1.19
N PRO A 213 -24.76 -15.83 -1.12
CA PRO A 213 -23.54 -15.16 -0.77
C PRO A 213 -23.23 -15.34 0.72
N ILE A 214 -21.98 -15.68 1.04
CA ILE A 214 -21.44 -15.72 2.40
C ILE A 214 -20.58 -14.47 2.60
N PHE A 215 -20.96 -13.61 3.55
CA PHE A 215 -20.18 -12.43 3.91
C PHE A 215 -19.36 -12.70 5.16
N ILE A 216 -18.03 -12.58 5.07
CA ILE A 216 -17.13 -12.64 6.21
C ILE A 216 -16.83 -11.21 6.66
N ILE A 217 -17.42 -10.81 7.78
CA ILE A 217 -17.26 -9.47 8.34
C ILE A 217 -16.42 -9.56 9.61
N GLY A 218 -15.40 -8.73 9.71
CA GLY A 218 -14.53 -8.68 10.89
C GLY A 218 -13.67 -7.42 10.93
N LEU A 219 -13.06 -7.18 12.09
CA LEU A 219 -12.06 -6.13 12.21
C LEU A 219 -10.82 -6.47 11.38
N PRO A 220 -10.06 -5.48 10.88
CA PRO A 220 -8.78 -5.74 10.24
C PRO A 220 -7.90 -6.64 11.14
N ARG A 221 -7.30 -7.68 10.54
CA ARG A 221 -6.47 -8.67 11.27
C ARG A 221 -7.24 -9.63 12.20
N SER A 222 -8.56 -9.76 12.05
CA SER A 222 -9.38 -10.72 12.82
C SER A 222 -9.33 -12.17 12.31
N GLY A 223 -8.57 -12.44 11.24
CA GLY A 223 -8.47 -13.76 10.63
C GLY A 223 -9.53 -14.05 9.56
N SER A 224 -10.19 -13.02 9.04
CA SER A 224 -11.18 -13.17 7.95
C SER A 224 -10.65 -13.94 6.74
N THR A 225 -9.42 -13.67 6.31
CA THR A 225 -8.75 -14.41 5.22
C THR A 225 -8.53 -15.89 5.55
N LEU A 226 -8.25 -16.22 6.81
CA LEU A 226 -8.11 -17.61 7.25
C LEU A 226 -9.48 -18.34 7.18
N ILE A 227 -10.54 -17.69 7.66
CA ILE A 227 -11.90 -18.23 7.59
C ILE A 227 -12.31 -18.45 6.13
N GLU A 228 -12.05 -17.48 5.25
CA GLU A 228 -12.28 -17.60 3.82
C GLU A 228 -11.54 -18.80 3.22
N SER A 229 -10.26 -18.96 3.55
CA SER A 229 -9.44 -20.09 3.09
C SER A 229 -9.98 -21.45 3.58
N ILE A 230 -10.45 -21.51 4.82
CA ILE A 230 -11.06 -22.73 5.39
C ILE A 230 -12.35 -23.08 4.64
N LEU A 231 -13.22 -22.10 4.42
CA LEU A 231 -14.49 -22.32 3.71
C LEU A 231 -14.26 -22.75 2.27
N THR A 232 -13.35 -22.11 1.55
CA THR A 232 -13.05 -22.43 0.13
C THR A 232 -12.26 -23.73 -0.05
N SER A 233 -11.59 -24.23 1.00
CA SER A 233 -10.94 -25.54 0.99
C SER A 233 -11.89 -26.70 1.31
N SER A 234 -13.12 -26.42 1.69
CA SER A 234 -14.15 -27.44 1.88
C SER A 234 -14.50 -28.14 0.56
N LYS A 235 -15.09 -29.33 0.63
CA LYS A 235 -15.53 -30.09 -0.56
C LYS A 235 -16.75 -29.46 -1.25
N GLU A 236 -17.32 -28.42 -0.72
CA GLU A 236 -18.43 -27.67 -1.30
C GLU A 236 -17.90 -26.65 -2.32
N ASN A 237 -18.70 -26.39 -3.37
CA ASN A 237 -18.36 -25.44 -4.43
C ASN A 237 -18.47 -23.98 -3.93
N ILE A 238 -17.61 -23.58 -3.00
CA ILE A 238 -17.53 -22.22 -2.49
C ILE A 238 -16.44 -21.47 -3.28
N ILE A 239 -16.84 -20.41 -3.99
CA ILE A 239 -15.94 -19.55 -4.75
C ILE A 239 -15.58 -18.32 -3.91
N SER A 240 -14.29 -18.09 -3.71
CA SER A 240 -13.79 -16.87 -3.07
C SER A 240 -13.76 -15.70 -4.06
N PHE A 241 -14.26 -14.55 -3.61
CA PHE A 241 -14.12 -13.27 -4.32
C PHE A 241 -13.07 -12.37 -3.68
N GLY A 242 -12.42 -12.81 -2.60
CA GLY A 242 -11.41 -12.05 -1.88
C GLY A 242 -11.99 -10.79 -1.20
N GLU A 243 -11.11 -9.82 -0.92
CA GLU A 243 -11.54 -8.53 -0.36
C GLU A 243 -12.30 -7.72 -1.43
N CYS A 244 -13.62 -7.69 -1.32
CA CYS A 244 -14.48 -6.99 -2.25
C CYS A 244 -14.82 -5.58 -1.76
N ASN A 245 -14.44 -4.57 -2.53
CA ASN A 245 -14.74 -3.15 -2.25
C ASN A 245 -16.07 -2.68 -2.86
N VAL A 246 -17.00 -3.60 -3.15
CA VAL A 246 -18.28 -3.27 -3.83
C VAL A 246 -19.08 -2.22 -3.07
N PHE A 247 -19.04 -2.27 -1.74
CA PHE A 247 -19.75 -1.30 -0.90
C PHE A 247 -19.15 0.11 -0.91
N ASN A 248 -17.89 0.27 -1.36
CA ASN A 248 -17.26 1.60 -1.49
C ASN A 248 -17.65 2.32 -2.80
N ILE A 249 -18.36 1.67 -3.70
CA ILE A 249 -18.72 2.19 -5.03
C ILE A 249 -20.16 2.71 -5.05
N SER A 250 -20.97 2.35 -4.07
CA SER A 250 -22.41 2.61 -4.02
C SER A 250 -22.87 3.65 -2.98
N ILE A 251 -21.95 4.45 -2.41
CA ILE A 251 -22.27 5.53 -1.48
C ILE A 251 -21.86 6.90 -2.09
#